data_97d786dadb2f3526c5df74511f76ff58
#
_entry.id   97d786dadb2f3526c5df74511f76ff58
#
_cell.length_a   1.000
_cell.length_b   1.000
_cell.length_c   1.000
_cell.angle_alpha   90.00
_cell.angle_beta   90.00
_cell.angle_gamma   90.00
#
_symmetry.space_group_name_H-M   'P 1'
#
loop_
_entity.id
_entity.type
_entity.pdbx_description
1 polymer ?
#
loop_
_entity_poly.entity_id
_entity_poly.type
_entity_poly.pdbx_seq_one_letter_code
_entity_poly.pdbx_strand_id
1 'polypeptide(L)'
;MTFASRATLAYLTISATWIVLSDRIIFFLSEKLRKEDILLMQSGKGLFFISFTAILLYFALRRYSERQHRYINEIKISAEENEKLVNILNCVSNMAILTDKDSRIVWVNKSFSEFTGYSSQEILGQLPFILHKEKTDVFTLNKIKERCSRHEFFKEELINYKKNGEHYWVELTFSPLFTPANEFKGYITIHSVITDRKIKDEQIQKQNEVLREMAWLNSHEIRKSVANMLGLLSLYPDQQTEEESEVLRLLRESTQELDSALKRIAEKSNKVS
;
A
#
# COMPACT_ATOMS: atom_id res chain seq x y z
N MET A 1 9.81 42.93 -7.42
CA MET A 1 11.15 43.47 -7.00
C MET A 1 11.93 42.37 -6.30
N THR A 2 13.11 42.05 -6.78
CA THR A 2 13.99 41.03 -6.17
C THR A 2 14.52 41.52 -4.81
N PHE A 3 14.98 40.62 -3.95
CA PHE A 3 15.61 40.99 -2.67
C PHE A 3 16.80 41.94 -2.89
N ALA A 4 17.60 41.71 -3.91
CA ALA A 4 18.71 42.54 -4.27
C ALA A 4 18.29 44.00 -4.58
N SER A 5 17.22 44.19 -5.36
CA SER A 5 16.76 45.55 -5.70
C SER A 5 16.22 46.31 -4.50
N ARG A 6 15.53 45.60 -3.55
CA ARG A 6 15.06 46.22 -2.29
C ARG A 6 16.21 46.61 -1.37
N ALA A 7 17.24 45.74 -1.25
CA ALA A 7 18.43 46.01 -0.45
C ALA A 7 19.23 47.18 -0.98
N THR A 8 19.39 47.27 -2.32
CA THR A 8 20.11 48.40 -2.98
C THR A 8 19.37 49.72 -2.77
N LEU A 9 18.04 49.73 -2.92
CA LEU A 9 17.24 50.92 -2.72
C LEU A 9 17.30 51.41 -1.27
N ALA A 10 17.19 50.50 -0.29
CA ALA A 10 17.31 50.79 1.13
C ALA A 10 18.71 51.36 1.46
N TYR A 11 19.78 50.77 0.93
CA TYR A 11 21.12 51.28 1.11
C TYR A 11 21.28 52.70 0.58
N LEU A 12 20.82 52.99 -0.65
CA LEU A 12 20.88 54.33 -1.25
C LEU A 12 20.10 55.37 -0.42
N THR A 13 18.91 55.04 0.06
CA THR A 13 18.10 55.97 0.88
C THR A 13 18.75 56.26 2.22
N ILE A 14 19.27 55.23 2.91
CA ILE A 14 20.00 55.40 4.17
C ILE A 14 21.25 56.22 3.99
N SER A 15 22.05 55.99 2.92
CA SER A 15 23.27 56.72 2.61
C SER A 15 23.00 58.19 2.33
N ALA A 16 21.99 58.47 1.48
CA ALA A 16 21.62 59.86 1.16
C ALA A 16 21.13 60.61 2.42
N THR A 17 20.30 59.97 3.23
CA THR A 17 19.80 60.57 4.48
C THR A 17 20.95 60.88 5.46
N TRP A 18 21.92 59.92 5.61
CA TRP A 18 23.07 60.10 6.46
C TRP A 18 23.95 61.28 6.02
N ILE A 19 24.25 61.40 4.72
CA ILE A 19 25.07 62.48 4.19
C ILE A 19 24.40 63.84 4.52
N VAL A 20 23.14 64.00 4.17
CA VAL A 20 22.41 65.26 4.40
C VAL A 20 22.33 65.63 5.88
N LEU A 21 22.00 64.63 6.73
CA LEU A 21 21.82 64.86 8.17
C LEU A 21 23.16 65.18 8.85
N SER A 22 24.20 64.44 8.55
CA SER A 22 25.53 64.59 9.14
C SER A 22 26.18 65.94 8.72
N ASP A 23 25.98 66.39 7.49
CA ASP A 23 26.47 67.69 7.03
C ASP A 23 25.74 68.85 7.72
N ARG A 24 24.42 68.75 7.93
CA ARG A 24 23.66 69.73 8.70
C ARG A 24 24.11 69.83 10.15
N ILE A 25 24.40 68.70 10.78
CA ILE A 25 24.89 68.70 12.18
C ILE A 25 26.25 69.39 12.28
N ILE A 26 27.17 69.06 11.36
CA ILE A 26 28.52 69.71 11.35
C ILE A 26 28.38 71.20 11.07
N PHE A 27 27.54 71.61 10.13
CA PHE A 27 27.32 73.01 9.83
C PHE A 27 26.76 73.79 11.08
N PHE A 28 25.84 73.23 11.81
CA PHE A 28 25.29 73.85 13.03
C PHE A 28 26.34 73.98 14.15
N LEU A 29 27.28 73.00 14.23
CA LEU A 29 28.34 72.99 15.23
C LEU A 29 29.56 73.87 14.81
N SER A 30 29.67 74.21 13.56
CA SER A 30 30.85 74.96 13.00
C SER A 30 31.01 76.32 13.57
N GLU A 31 29.95 77.00 14.06
CA GLU A 31 30.02 78.28 14.73
C GLU A 31 30.73 78.23 16.11
N LYS A 32 30.79 77.05 16.74
CA LYS A 32 31.30 76.84 18.10
C LYS A 32 32.63 76.06 18.16
N LEU A 33 33.14 75.53 17.03
CA LEU A 33 34.25 74.60 16.99
C LEU A 33 35.44 75.23 16.24
N ARG A 34 36.69 74.81 16.58
CA ARG A 34 37.90 75.18 15.84
C ARG A 34 37.92 74.42 14.48
N LYS A 35 38.61 75.05 13.51
CA LYS A 35 38.71 74.42 12.18
C LYS A 35 39.32 73.03 12.17
N GLU A 36 40.23 72.73 13.06
CA GLU A 36 40.89 71.42 13.23
C GLU A 36 39.91 70.36 13.71
N ASP A 37 38.99 70.69 14.67
CA ASP A 37 37.97 69.83 15.22
C ASP A 37 36.89 69.47 14.16
N ILE A 38 36.58 70.43 13.28
CA ILE A 38 35.62 70.22 12.18
C ILE A 38 36.17 69.22 11.15
N LEU A 39 37.52 69.33 10.85
CA LEU A 39 38.18 68.41 9.90
C LEU A 39 38.18 66.95 10.43
N LEU A 40 38.47 66.84 11.73
CA LEU A 40 38.41 65.50 12.44
C LEU A 40 37.00 64.90 12.49
N MET A 41 36.03 65.75 12.71
CA MET A 41 34.60 65.27 12.67
C MET A 41 34.14 64.86 11.28
N GLN A 42 34.60 65.57 10.20
CA GLN A 42 34.30 65.18 8.82
C GLN A 42 34.91 63.84 8.45
N SER A 43 36.16 63.55 8.85
CA SER A 43 36.77 62.23 8.62
C SER A 43 36.13 61.13 9.46
N GLY A 44 35.85 61.44 10.74
CA GLY A 44 35.22 60.49 11.67
C GLY A 44 33.81 60.04 11.24
N LYS A 45 32.98 60.95 10.67
CA LYS A 45 31.63 60.62 10.17
C LYS A 45 31.69 59.60 9.04
N GLY A 46 32.68 59.70 8.15
CA GLY A 46 32.86 58.76 7.04
C GLY A 46 33.22 57.37 7.52
N LEU A 47 34.19 57.25 8.44
CA LEU A 47 34.58 55.98 9.05
C LEU A 47 33.45 55.35 9.83
N PHE A 48 32.69 56.13 10.60
CA PHE A 48 31.53 55.64 11.33
C PHE A 48 30.46 55.08 10.37
N PHE A 49 30.15 55.80 9.29
CA PHE A 49 29.18 55.36 8.31
C PHE A 49 29.56 54.03 7.65
N ILE A 50 30.83 53.93 7.21
CA ILE A 50 31.34 52.70 6.58
C ILE A 50 31.27 51.53 7.56
N SER A 51 31.71 51.71 8.80
CA SER A 51 31.68 50.66 9.83
C SER A 51 30.27 50.26 10.16
N PHE A 52 29.34 51.19 10.34
CA PHE A 52 27.94 50.93 10.63
C PHE A 52 27.25 50.18 9.49
N THR A 53 27.42 50.63 8.26
CA THR A 53 26.84 49.96 7.08
C THR A 53 27.43 48.57 6.86
N ALA A 54 28.73 48.38 7.08
CA ALA A 54 29.39 47.08 7.01
C ALA A 54 28.81 46.09 8.04
N ILE A 55 28.57 46.53 9.28
CA ILE A 55 27.94 45.72 10.32
C ILE A 55 26.48 45.34 9.94
N LEU A 56 25.70 46.31 9.45
CA LEU A 56 24.34 46.04 8.99
C LEU A 56 24.31 45.02 7.84
N LEU A 57 25.21 45.20 6.87
CA LEU A 57 25.33 44.29 5.73
C LEU A 57 25.73 42.87 6.18
N TYR A 58 26.69 42.79 7.13
CA TYR A 58 27.09 41.50 7.71
C TYR A 58 25.90 40.77 8.34
N PHE A 59 25.11 41.45 9.17
CA PHE A 59 23.93 40.86 9.81
C PHE A 59 22.83 40.49 8.79
N ALA A 60 22.63 41.32 7.76
CA ALA A 60 21.69 41.05 6.69
C ALA A 60 22.08 39.80 5.88
N LEU A 61 23.35 39.70 5.48
CA LEU A 61 23.92 38.55 4.76
C LEU A 61 23.86 37.28 5.62
N ARG A 62 24.22 37.37 6.89
CA ARG A 62 24.16 36.24 7.82
C ARG A 62 22.74 35.71 7.96
N ARG A 63 21.75 36.59 8.18
CA ARG A 63 20.35 36.19 8.24
C ARG A 63 19.85 35.57 6.94
N TYR A 64 20.26 36.10 5.81
CA TYR A 64 19.91 35.55 4.50
C TYR A 64 20.50 34.17 4.32
N SER A 65 21.78 33.97 4.64
CA SER A 65 22.46 32.69 4.58
C SER A 65 21.80 31.65 5.49
N GLU A 66 21.50 32.01 6.75
CA GLU A 66 20.81 31.09 7.71
C GLU A 66 19.41 30.68 7.25
N ARG A 67 18.67 31.57 6.57
CA ARG A 67 17.38 31.23 5.97
C ARG A 67 17.53 30.26 4.78
N GLN A 68 18.50 30.51 3.93
CA GLN A 68 18.78 29.64 2.77
C GLN A 68 19.20 28.24 3.24
N HIS A 69 20.07 28.13 4.22
CA HIS A 69 20.48 26.85 4.78
C HIS A 69 19.31 26.07 5.39
N ARG A 70 18.41 26.75 6.11
CA ARG A 70 17.19 26.09 6.66
C ARG A 70 16.31 25.56 5.55
N TYR A 71 16.01 26.37 4.54
CA TYR A 71 15.17 25.99 3.41
C TYR A 71 15.75 24.80 2.62
N ILE A 72 17.06 24.81 2.37
CA ILE A 72 17.75 23.69 1.70
C ILE A 72 17.69 22.41 2.55
N ASN A 73 17.87 22.53 3.87
CA ASN A 73 17.81 21.38 4.77
C ASN A 73 16.38 20.79 4.84
N GLU A 74 15.35 21.62 4.89
CA GLU A 74 13.95 21.15 4.85
C GLU A 74 13.64 20.36 3.58
N ILE A 75 14.06 20.88 2.42
CA ILE A 75 13.92 20.18 1.13
C ILE A 75 14.68 18.86 1.15
N LYS A 76 15.93 18.86 1.68
CA LYS A 76 16.77 17.67 1.73
C LYS A 76 16.14 16.58 2.63
N ILE A 77 15.66 16.95 3.82
CA ILE A 77 14.99 16.02 4.73
C ILE A 77 13.75 15.43 4.07
N SER A 78 12.90 16.26 3.45
CA SER A 78 11.70 15.80 2.74
C SER A 78 12.04 14.87 1.56
N ALA A 79 13.10 15.15 0.82
CA ALA A 79 13.57 14.30 -0.27
C ALA A 79 14.08 12.94 0.26
N GLU A 80 14.85 12.92 1.36
CA GLU A 80 15.34 11.70 1.99
C GLU A 80 14.18 10.84 2.55
N GLU A 81 13.15 11.46 3.14
CA GLU A 81 11.95 10.76 3.61
C GLU A 81 11.16 10.15 2.43
N ASN A 82 10.97 10.90 1.35
CA ASN A 82 10.31 10.38 0.15
C ASN A 82 11.10 9.22 -0.47
N GLU A 83 12.42 9.31 -0.54
CA GLU A 83 13.28 8.23 -1.03
C GLU A 83 13.15 6.98 -0.16
N LYS A 84 13.13 7.12 1.17
CA LYS A 84 12.89 5.99 2.08
C LYS A 84 11.53 5.33 1.84
N LEU A 85 10.46 6.11 1.65
CA LEU A 85 9.13 5.58 1.36
C LEU A 85 9.12 4.80 0.03
N VAL A 86 9.72 5.33 -1.02
CA VAL A 86 9.86 4.65 -2.31
C VAL A 86 10.67 3.35 -2.17
N ASN A 87 11.78 3.38 -1.41
CA ASN A 87 12.59 2.19 -1.16
C ASN A 87 11.82 1.12 -0.39
N ILE A 88 11.04 1.49 0.62
CA ILE A 88 10.15 0.55 1.34
C ILE A 88 9.15 -0.09 0.36
N LEU A 89 8.49 0.69 -0.48
CA LEU A 89 7.55 0.18 -1.49
C LEU A 89 8.23 -0.72 -2.53
N ASN A 90 9.50 -0.49 -2.84
CA ASN A 90 10.27 -1.34 -3.75
C ASN A 90 10.79 -2.62 -3.08
N CYS A 91 10.99 -2.63 -1.75
CA CYS A 91 11.37 -3.83 -1.00
C CYS A 91 10.21 -4.79 -0.73
N VAL A 92 8.96 -4.32 -0.86
CA VAL A 92 7.78 -5.18 -0.72
C VAL A 92 7.64 -6.05 -1.96
N SER A 93 7.52 -7.37 -1.77
CA SER A 93 7.32 -8.33 -2.87
C SER A 93 6.03 -8.12 -3.65
N ASN A 94 5.09 -7.37 -3.09
CA ASN A 94 3.84 -7.03 -3.73
C ASN A 94 4.03 -5.92 -4.77
N MET A 95 3.33 -6.04 -5.87
CA MET A 95 3.25 -5.00 -6.88
C MET A 95 2.41 -3.82 -6.37
N ALA A 96 2.83 -2.60 -6.67
CA ALA A 96 2.08 -1.38 -6.31
C ALA A 96 1.88 -0.50 -7.54
N ILE A 97 0.65 0.00 -7.68
CA ILE A 97 0.25 0.93 -8.74
C ILE A 97 -0.38 2.15 -8.09
N LEU A 98 -0.01 3.33 -8.56
CA LEU A 98 -0.67 4.58 -8.24
C LEU A 98 -1.40 5.09 -9.47
N THR A 99 -2.67 5.44 -9.32
CA THR A 99 -3.48 6.06 -10.39
C THR A 99 -3.88 7.47 -9.99
N ASP A 100 -4.17 8.30 -11.00
CA ASP A 100 -4.81 9.60 -10.84
C ASP A 100 -6.34 9.46 -10.69
N LYS A 101 -7.03 10.61 -10.60
CA LYS A 101 -8.50 10.69 -10.50
C LYS A 101 -9.23 10.10 -11.73
N ASP A 102 -8.57 10.06 -12.88
CA ASP A 102 -9.10 9.51 -14.12
C ASP A 102 -8.72 8.04 -14.30
N SER A 103 -8.25 7.39 -13.22
CA SER A 103 -7.79 6.00 -13.18
C SER A 103 -6.60 5.69 -14.09
N ARG A 104 -5.82 6.70 -14.51
CA ARG A 104 -4.60 6.50 -15.28
C ARG A 104 -3.42 6.21 -14.36
N ILE A 105 -2.58 5.28 -14.74
CA ILE A 105 -1.39 4.89 -13.99
C ILE A 105 -0.39 6.04 -14.02
N VAL A 106 -0.03 6.58 -12.86
CA VAL A 106 0.97 7.65 -12.72
C VAL A 106 2.28 7.14 -12.12
N TRP A 107 2.26 5.97 -11.47
CA TRP A 107 3.46 5.35 -10.93
C TRP A 107 3.24 3.86 -10.69
N VAL A 108 4.32 3.08 -10.82
CA VAL A 108 4.40 1.67 -10.45
C VAL A 108 5.72 1.40 -9.74
N ASN A 109 5.75 0.43 -8.82
CA ASN A 109 6.99 0.02 -8.17
C ASN A 109 7.80 -0.95 -9.05
N LYS A 110 9.05 -1.22 -8.63
CA LYS A 110 9.96 -2.13 -9.33
C LYS A 110 9.38 -3.55 -9.45
N SER A 111 8.77 -4.06 -8.37
CA SER A 111 8.16 -5.40 -8.35
C SER A 111 7.08 -5.57 -9.42
N PHE A 112 6.30 -4.53 -9.71
CA PHE A 112 5.32 -4.54 -10.80
C PHE A 112 5.99 -4.78 -12.15
N SER A 113 7.03 -4.02 -12.48
CA SER A 113 7.71 -4.14 -13.77
C SER A 113 8.42 -5.49 -13.94
N GLU A 114 9.08 -5.97 -12.88
CA GLU A 114 9.78 -7.25 -12.89
C GLU A 114 8.82 -8.44 -13.02
N PHE A 115 7.66 -8.39 -12.36
CA PHE A 115 6.70 -9.48 -12.40
C PHE A 115 5.85 -9.50 -13.67
N THR A 116 5.34 -8.33 -14.09
CA THR A 116 4.42 -8.26 -15.24
C THR A 116 5.13 -8.20 -16.59
N GLY A 117 6.39 -7.77 -16.60
CA GLY A 117 7.18 -7.56 -17.82
C GLY A 117 6.87 -6.25 -18.56
N TYR A 118 6.00 -5.39 -18.02
CA TYR A 118 5.78 -4.04 -18.54
C TYR A 118 6.77 -3.08 -17.92
N SER A 119 7.48 -2.30 -18.75
CA SER A 119 8.29 -1.19 -18.23
C SER A 119 7.43 -0.03 -17.71
N SER A 120 7.98 0.75 -16.78
CA SER A 120 7.27 1.94 -16.29
C SER A 120 6.90 2.91 -17.41
N GLN A 121 7.76 3.06 -18.43
CA GLN A 121 7.50 3.96 -19.56
C GLN A 121 6.33 3.50 -20.44
N GLU A 122 6.12 2.19 -20.57
CA GLU A 122 5.02 1.63 -21.37
C GLU A 122 3.67 1.72 -20.67
N ILE A 123 3.66 1.68 -19.33
CA ILE A 123 2.43 1.58 -18.55
C ILE A 123 1.93 2.93 -18.06
N LEU A 124 2.79 3.94 -17.92
CA LEU A 124 2.41 5.29 -17.47
C LEU A 124 1.39 5.92 -18.42
N GLY A 125 0.35 6.54 -17.85
CA GLY A 125 -0.76 7.14 -18.59
C GLY A 125 -1.80 6.15 -19.11
N GLN A 126 -1.52 4.84 -19.06
CA GLN A 126 -2.48 3.80 -19.46
C GLN A 126 -3.50 3.54 -18.35
N LEU A 127 -4.63 2.97 -18.74
CA LEU A 127 -5.59 2.43 -17.79
C LEU A 127 -5.16 1.02 -17.35
N PRO A 128 -5.42 0.58 -16.10
CA PRO A 128 -5.10 -0.77 -15.63
C PRO A 128 -5.71 -1.91 -16.46
N PHE A 129 -6.66 -1.62 -17.34
CA PHE A 129 -7.28 -2.58 -18.27
C PHE A 129 -6.29 -3.31 -19.18
N ILE A 130 -5.08 -2.77 -19.37
CA ILE A 130 -4.02 -3.45 -20.14
C ILE A 130 -3.64 -4.82 -19.55
N LEU A 131 -3.91 -5.01 -18.25
CA LEU A 131 -3.67 -6.28 -17.54
C LEU A 131 -4.83 -7.27 -17.67
N HIS A 132 -5.96 -6.89 -18.28
CA HIS A 132 -7.16 -7.71 -18.38
C HIS A 132 -7.28 -8.33 -19.76
N LYS A 133 -7.65 -9.61 -19.83
CA LYS A 133 -7.94 -10.35 -21.07
C LYS A 133 -9.07 -11.36 -20.84
N GLU A 134 -9.17 -12.36 -21.69
CA GLU A 134 -10.29 -13.31 -21.79
C GLU A 134 -10.74 -13.98 -20.48
N LYS A 135 -9.79 -14.36 -19.61
CA LYS A 135 -10.11 -15.03 -18.32
C LYS A 135 -10.43 -14.05 -17.19
N THR A 136 -10.29 -12.74 -17.42
CA THR A 136 -10.63 -11.75 -16.39
C THR A 136 -12.14 -11.64 -16.27
N ASP A 137 -12.67 -11.88 -15.09
CA ASP A 137 -14.11 -11.89 -14.85
C ASP A 137 -14.74 -10.49 -14.99
N VAL A 138 -15.66 -10.35 -15.93
CA VAL A 138 -16.35 -9.08 -16.24
C VAL A 138 -17.23 -8.62 -15.08
N PHE A 139 -17.83 -9.54 -14.33
CA PHE A 139 -18.66 -9.19 -13.18
C PHE A 139 -17.82 -8.53 -12.09
N THR A 140 -16.67 -9.12 -11.78
CA THR A 140 -15.70 -8.55 -10.83
C THR A 140 -15.18 -7.18 -11.30
N LEU A 141 -14.91 -7.01 -12.59
CA LEU A 141 -14.49 -5.70 -13.13
C LEU A 141 -15.57 -4.62 -12.95
N ASN A 142 -16.84 -4.95 -13.19
CA ASN A 142 -17.95 -4.02 -13.00
C ASN A 142 -18.10 -3.63 -11.51
N LYS A 143 -17.96 -4.61 -10.61
CA LYS A 143 -17.96 -4.38 -9.16
C LYS A 143 -16.83 -3.48 -8.73
N ILE A 144 -15.61 -3.69 -9.24
CA ILE A 144 -14.46 -2.80 -8.99
C ILE A 144 -14.79 -1.37 -9.46
N LYS A 145 -15.30 -1.22 -10.68
CA LYS A 145 -15.65 0.10 -11.24
C LYS A 145 -16.69 0.82 -10.37
N GLU A 146 -17.73 0.13 -9.92
CA GLU A 146 -18.77 0.68 -9.04
C GLU A 146 -18.17 1.15 -7.70
N ARG A 147 -17.34 0.32 -7.05
CA ARG A 147 -16.71 0.67 -5.77
C ARG A 147 -15.69 1.80 -5.91
N CYS A 148 -14.94 1.83 -7.01
CA CYS A 148 -14.05 2.94 -7.34
C CYS A 148 -14.82 4.26 -7.51
N SER A 149 -16.01 4.26 -8.12
CA SER A 149 -16.81 5.48 -8.27
C SER A 149 -17.32 6.06 -6.95
N ARG A 150 -17.40 5.22 -5.91
CA ARG A 150 -17.76 5.62 -4.54
C ARG A 150 -16.55 5.97 -3.67
N HIS A 151 -15.35 5.90 -4.23
CA HIS A 151 -14.07 6.12 -3.53
C HIS A 151 -13.91 5.25 -2.26
N GLU A 152 -14.34 3.98 -2.34
CA GLU A 152 -14.26 3.04 -1.23
C GLU A 152 -12.87 2.41 -1.11
N PHE A 153 -12.51 1.99 0.13
CA PHE A 153 -11.46 1.01 0.37
C PHE A 153 -12.06 -0.39 0.19
N PHE A 154 -11.39 -1.26 -0.60
CA PHE A 154 -11.87 -2.63 -0.81
C PHE A 154 -10.79 -3.56 -1.32
N LYS A 155 -11.13 -4.86 -1.32
CA LYS A 155 -10.33 -5.92 -1.92
C LYS A 155 -11.17 -6.73 -2.90
N GLU A 156 -10.54 -7.16 -3.98
CA GLU A 156 -11.12 -8.08 -4.96
C GLU A 156 -10.05 -9.01 -5.51
N GLU A 157 -10.47 -10.23 -5.87
CA GLU A 157 -9.60 -11.23 -6.50
C GLU A 157 -10.01 -11.40 -7.95
N LEU A 158 -9.03 -11.41 -8.86
CA LEU A 158 -9.28 -11.63 -10.27
C LEU A 158 -8.05 -12.20 -10.98
N ILE A 159 -8.22 -12.57 -12.25
CA ILE A 159 -7.13 -13.00 -13.12
C ILE A 159 -6.64 -11.80 -13.92
N ASN A 160 -5.32 -11.53 -13.79
CA ASN A 160 -4.58 -10.60 -14.62
C ASN A 160 -3.62 -11.35 -15.57
N TYR A 161 -3.04 -10.60 -16.52
CA TYR A 161 -2.11 -11.10 -17.50
C TYR A 161 -0.80 -10.31 -17.48
N LYS A 162 0.31 -11.05 -17.60
CA LYS A 162 1.62 -10.48 -17.89
C LYS A 162 1.70 -10.05 -19.37
N LYS A 163 2.70 -9.28 -19.71
CA LYS A 163 2.98 -8.84 -21.10
C LYS A 163 3.15 -10.00 -22.06
N ASN A 164 3.76 -11.10 -21.62
CA ASN A 164 3.95 -12.33 -22.40
C ASN A 164 2.67 -13.15 -22.61
N GLY A 165 1.53 -12.75 -22.04
CA GLY A 165 0.26 -13.45 -22.13
C GLY A 165 0.00 -14.49 -21.03
N GLU A 166 0.94 -14.72 -20.14
CA GLU A 166 0.75 -15.60 -18.98
C GLU A 166 -0.26 -14.99 -18.01
N HIS A 167 -1.25 -15.76 -17.58
CA HIS A 167 -2.24 -15.32 -16.62
C HIS A 167 -1.87 -15.73 -15.19
N TYR A 168 -2.29 -14.93 -14.21
CA TYR A 168 -2.05 -15.16 -12.80
C TYR A 168 -3.22 -14.65 -11.95
N TRP A 169 -3.48 -15.32 -10.83
CA TRP A 169 -4.43 -14.84 -9.84
C TRP A 169 -3.81 -13.74 -8.99
N VAL A 170 -4.55 -12.69 -8.77
CA VAL A 170 -4.13 -11.55 -7.97
C VAL A 170 -5.25 -11.10 -7.02
N GLU A 171 -4.89 -10.81 -5.77
CA GLU A 171 -5.71 -10.04 -4.84
C GLU A 171 -5.32 -8.57 -4.98
N LEU A 172 -6.28 -7.74 -5.34
CA LEU A 172 -6.15 -6.28 -5.45
C LEU A 172 -6.70 -5.62 -4.20
N THR A 173 -5.87 -4.82 -3.52
CA THR A 173 -6.31 -3.96 -2.41
C THR A 173 -6.33 -2.51 -2.89
N PHE A 174 -7.51 -1.91 -2.98
CA PHE A 174 -7.72 -0.53 -3.41
C PHE A 174 -7.82 0.39 -2.20
N SER A 175 -6.95 1.41 -2.14
CA SER A 175 -6.98 2.46 -1.11
C SER A 175 -7.13 3.82 -1.80
N PRO A 176 -8.24 4.55 -1.58
CA PRO A 176 -8.43 5.88 -2.15
C PRO A 176 -7.49 6.89 -1.50
N LEU A 177 -6.99 7.81 -2.30
CA LEU A 177 -6.13 8.90 -1.87
C LEU A 177 -6.86 10.23 -1.98
N PHE A 178 -6.71 11.07 -0.95
CA PHE A 178 -7.31 12.39 -0.89
C PHE A 178 -6.24 13.46 -0.64
N THR A 179 -6.52 14.67 -1.09
CA THR A 179 -5.72 15.85 -0.72
C THR A 179 -6.03 16.27 0.73
N PRO A 180 -5.20 17.14 1.36
CA PRO A 180 -5.55 17.73 2.67
C PRO A 180 -6.90 18.50 2.67
N ALA A 181 -7.38 18.93 1.50
CA ALA A 181 -8.69 19.57 1.31
C ALA A 181 -9.83 18.54 1.12
N ASN A 182 -9.56 17.22 1.33
CA ASN A 182 -10.51 16.12 1.13
C ASN A 182 -11.01 15.94 -0.31
N GLU A 183 -10.23 16.37 -1.30
CA GLU A 183 -10.53 16.11 -2.71
C GLU A 183 -9.91 14.79 -3.16
N PHE A 184 -10.66 13.98 -3.91
CA PHE A 184 -10.16 12.72 -4.43
C PHE A 184 -9.01 12.93 -5.42
N LYS A 185 -7.90 12.23 -5.19
CA LYS A 185 -6.66 12.35 -5.98
C LYS A 185 -6.42 11.13 -6.88
N GLY A 186 -6.93 9.95 -6.48
CA GLY A 186 -6.70 8.70 -7.18
C GLY A 186 -6.67 7.51 -6.23
N TYR A 187 -6.11 6.41 -6.68
CA TYR A 187 -5.97 5.19 -5.90
C TYR A 187 -4.50 4.74 -5.81
N ILE A 188 -4.12 4.22 -4.64
CA ILE A 188 -3.02 3.28 -4.54
C ILE A 188 -3.61 1.87 -4.52
N THR A 189 -3.11 0.99 -5.40
CA THR A 189 -3.55 -0.38 -5.49
C THR A 189 -2.38 -1.32 -5.24
N ILE A 190 -2.51 -2.21 -4.25
CA ILE A 190 -1.54 -3.24 -3.96
C ILE A 190 -2.01 -4.54 -4.60
N HIS A 191 -1.14 -5.19 -5.36
CA HIS A 191 -1.40 -6.42 -6.07
C HIS A 191 -0.60 -7.56 -5.43
N SER A 192 -1.27 -8.47 -4.76
CA SER A 192 -0.68 -9.67 -4.15
C SER A 192 -0.95 -10.88 -5.05
N VAL A 193 0.10 -11.53 -5.57
CA VAL A 193 -0.04 -12.74 -6.38
C VAL A 193 -0.51 -13.89 -5.49
N ILE A 194 -1.64 -14.51 -5.84
CA ILE A 194 -2.28 -15.59 -5.07
C ILE A 194 -2.43 -16.89 -5.88
N THR A 195 -1.73 -17.00 -7.00
CA THR A 195 -1.81 -18.17 -7.91
C THR A 195 -1.53 -19.48 -7.17
N ASP A 196 -0.44 -19.55 -6.40
CA ASP A 196 -0.08 -20.75 -5.64
C ASP A 196 -1.11 -21.11 -4.58
N ARG A 197 -1.73 -20.10 -3.93
CA ARG A 197 -2.83 -20.32 -2.99
C ARG A 197 -4.03 -20.93 -3.70
N LYS A 198 -4.45 -20.37 -4.84
CA LYS A 198 -5.58 -20.90 -5.63
C LYS A 198 -5.36 -22.32 -6.10
N ILE A 199 -4.14 -22.65 -6.57
CA ILE A 199 -3.78 -24.02 -6.98
C ILE A 199 -3.90 -25.00 -5.80
N LYS A 200 -3.36 -24.63 -4.64
CA LYS A 200 -3.44 -25.47 -3.43
C LYS A 200 -4.88 -25.65 -2.96
N ASP A 201 -5.67 -24.59 -2.95
CA ASP A 201 -7.07 -24.65 -2.56
C ASP A 201 -7.88 -25.59 -3.49
N GLU A 202 -7.63 -25.50 -4.79
CA GLU A 202 -8.24 -26.41 -5.78
C GLU A 202 -7.81 -27.88 -5.58
N GLN A 203 -6.52 -28.11 -5.28
CA GLN A 203 -6.01 -29.47 -4.99
C GLN A 203 -6.67 -30.03 -3.72
N ILE A 204 -6.78 -29.23 -2.67
CA ILE A 204 -7.43 -29.63 -1.40
C ILE A 204 -8.90 -29.95 -1.66
N GLN A 205 -9.60 -29.14 -2.43
CA GLN A 205 -10.99 -29.41 -2.80
C GLN A 205 -11.14 -30.73 -3.55
N LYS A 206 -10.33 -30.98 -4.58
CA LYS A 206 -10.33 -32.23 -5.32
C LYS A 206 -10.02 -33.45 -4.44
N GLN A 207 -9.04 -33.34 -3.54
CA GLN A 207 -8.72 -34.41 -2.60
C GLN A 207 -9.92 -34.69 -1.66
N ASN A 208 -10.56 -33.65 -1.16
CA ASN A 208 -11.73 -33.78 -0.30
C ASN A 208 -12.91 -34.43 -1.03
N GLU A 209 -13.13 -34.10 -2.31
CA GLU A 209 -14.16 -34.74 -3.15
C GLU A 209 -13.89 -36.23 -3.29
N VAL A 210 -12.65 -36.62 -3.66
CA VAL A 210 -12.26 -38.03 -3.78
C VAL A 210 -12.40 -38.78 -2.46
N LEU A 211 -11.98 -38.16 -1.34
CA LEU A 211 -12.14 -38.77 -0.02
C LEU A 211 -13.61 -38.99 0.36
N ARG A 212 -14.48 -38.03 0.03
CA ARG A 212 -15.94 -38.16 0.25
C ARG A 212 -16.54 -39.28 -0.59
N GLU A 213 -16.16 -39.38 -1.85
CA GLU A 213 -16.63 -40.45 -2.74
C GLU A 213 -16.18 -41.83 -2.25
N MET A 214 -14.91 -41.98 -1.84
CA MET A 214 -14.40 -43.22 -1.26
C MET A 214 -15.12 -43.59 0.04
N ALA A 215 -15.38 -42.63 0.92
CA ALA A 215 -16.10 -42.86 2.17
C ALA A 215 -17.54 -43.32 1.91
N TRP A 216 -18.19 -42.74 0.92
CA TRP A 216 -19.55 -43.10 0.51
C TRP A 216 -19.60 -44.52 -0.06
N LEU A 217 -18.70 -44.86 -1.01
CA LEU A 217 -18.59 -46.18 -1.62
C LEU A 217 -18.33 -47.27 -0.57
N ASN A 218 -17.32 -47.06 0.29
CA ASN A 218 -17.02 -47.98 1.38
C ASN A 218 -18.20 -48.19 2.29
N SER A 219 -18.86 -47.12 2.73
CA SER A 219 -20.03 -47.20 3.60
C SER A 219 -21.19 -47.93 2.94
N HIS A 220 -21.40 -47.75 1.64
CA HIS A 220 -22.47 -48.40 0.90
C HIS A 220 -22.21 -49.91 0.72
N GLU A 221 -21.01 -50.31 0.31
CA GLU A 221 -20.63 -51.72 0.14
C GLU A 221 -20.65 -52.49 1.47
N ILE A 222 -20.09 -51.89 2.52
CA ILE A 222 -20.10 -52.51 3.85
C ILE A 222 -21.52 -52.66 4.35
N ARG A 223 -22.40 -51.63 4.17
CA ARG A 223 -23.81 -51.71 4.57
C ARG A 223 -24.56 -52.83 3.85
N LYS A 224 -24.29 -53.03 2.55
CA LYS A 224 -24.87 -54.14 1.77
C LYS A 224 -24.44 -55.48 2.33
N SER A 225 -23.17 -55.65 2.67
CA SER A 225 -22.62 -56.86 3.27
C SER A 225 -23.22 -57.14 4.66
N VAL A 226 -23.33 -56.11 5.49
CA VAL A 226 -23.96 -56.19 6.81
C VAL A 226 -25.46 -56.55 6.72
N ALA A 227 -26.21 -55.96 5.78
CA ALA A 227 -27.62 -56.27 5.54
C ALA A 227 -27.80 -57.75 5.11
N ASN A 228 -26.90 -58.26 4.25
CA ASN A 228 -26.89 -59.66 3.86
C ASN A 228 -26.60 -60.59 5.05
N MET A 229 -25.65 -60.26 5.93
CA MET A 229 -25.36 -61.03 7.14
C MET A 229 -26.56 -61.06 8.08
N LEU A 230 -27.20 -59.93 8.34
CA LEU A 230 -28.42 -59.85 9.14
C LEU A 230 -29.56 -60.64 8.53
N GLY A 231 -29.72 -60.60 7.20
CA GLY A 231 -30.67 -61.41 6.49
C GLY A 231 -30.44 -62.90 6.63
N LEU A 232 -29.19 -63.37 6.49
CA LEU A 232 -28.85 -64.79 6.70
C LEU A 232 -29.06 -65.22 8.16
N LEU A 233 -28.67 -64.39 9.13
CA LEU A 233 -28.88 -64.67 10.55
C LEU A 233 -30.38 -64.73 10.93
N SER A 234 -31.24 -64.05 10.20
CA SER A 234 -32.71 -64.12 10.42
C SER A 234 -33.38 -65.42 9.92
N LEU A 235 -32.69 -66.16 9.03
CA LEU A 235 -33.16 -67.42 8.49
C LEU A 235 -32.88 -68.66 9.42
N TYR A 236 -32.00 -68.46 10.42
CA TYR A 236 -31.63 -69.49 11.37
C TYR A 236 -32.71 -69.56 12.48
N PRO A 237 -33.40 -70.72 12.68
CA PRO A 237 -34.40 -70.82 13.70
C PRO A 237 -33.76 -70.98 15.10
N ASP A 238 -34.41 -70.47 16.16
CA ASP A 238 -33.97 -70.47 17.55
C ASP A 238 -33.91 -71.86 18.24
N GLN A 239 -33.91 -72.94 17.48
CA GLN A 239 -33.95 -74.32 18.02
C GLN A 239 -32.59 -75.06 17.80
N GLN A 240 -31.47 -74.53 18.21
CA GLN A 240 -30.16 -75.18 18.18
C GLN A 240 -29.58 -75.37 19.56
N THR A 241 -28.51 -76.20 19.69
CA THR A 241 -27.78 -76.41 20.96
C THR A 241 -27.36 -75.07 21.64
N GLU A 242 -27.25 -75.05 22.96
CA GLU A 242 -26.96 -73.85 23.75
C GLU A 242 -25.69 -73.10 23.22
N GLU A 243 -24.65 -73.86 22.81
CA GLU A 243 -23.40 -73.26 22.25
C GLU A 243 -23.60 -72.62 20.85
N GLU A 244 -24.38 -73.22 19.97
CA GLU A 244 -24.70 -72.66 18.64
C GLU A 244 -25.58 -71.42 18.77
N SER A 245 -26.49 -71.37 19.73
CA SER A 245 -27.34 -70.25 20.06
C SER A 245 -26.54 -69.05 20.55
N GLU A 246 -25.48 -69.29 21.34
CA GLU A 246 -24.62 -68.22 21.84
C GLU A 246 -23.74 -67.59 20.76
N VAL A 247 -23.16 -68.37 19.84
CA VAL A 247 -22.38 -67.88 18.70
C VAL A 247 -23.23 -67.03 17.74
N LEU A 248 -24.45 -67.47 17.43
CA LEU A 248 -25.41 -66.72 16.60
C LEU A 248 -25.83 -65.41 17.25
N ARG A 249 -26.02 -65.40 18.59
CA ARG A 249 -26.32 -64.18 19.34
C ARG A 249 -25.19 -63.18 19.26
N LEU A 250 -23.94 -63.61 19.47
CA LEU A 250 -22.76 -62.74 19.38
C LEU A 250 -22.54 -62.21 17.97
N LEU A 251 -22.77 -63.04 16.93
CA LEU A 251 -22.71 -62.61 15.54
C LEU A 251 -23.77 -61.56 15.21
N ARG A 252 -25.00 -61.71 15.71
CA ARG A 252 -26.09 -60.74 15.53
C ARG A 252 -25.78 -59.42 16.22
N GLU A 253 -25.28 -59.46 17.45
CA GLU A 253 -24.87 -58.27 18.20
C GLU A 253 -23.74 -57.53 17.49
N SER A 254 -22.68 -58.21 17.06
CA SER A 254 -21.56 -57.61 16.32
C SER A 254 -22.00 -57.00 14.98
N THR A 255 -22.93 -57.63 14.26
CA THR A 255 -23.44 -57.14 12.98
C THR A 255 -24.32 -55.89 13.20
N GLN A 256 -25.10 -55.83 14.27
CA GLN A 256 -25.90 -54.66 14.65
C GLN A 256 -25.02 -53.47 15.10
N GLU A 257 -23.94 -53.75 15.85
CA GLU A 257 -22.97 -52.74 16.23
C GLU A 257 -22.30 -52.12 14.99
N LEU A 258 -21.91 -52.95 14.01
CA LEU A 258 -21.31 -52.50 12.76
C LEU A 258 -22.30 -51.66 11.94
N ASP A 259 -23.58 -52.05 11.79
CA ASP A 259 -24.60 -51.24 11.12
C ASP A 259 -24.80 -49.86 11.79
N SER A 260 -24.80 -49.84 13.12
CA SER A 260 -24.90 -48.62 13.91
C SER A 260 -23.68 -47.71 13.75
N ALA A 261 -22.48 -48.28 13.66
CA ALA A 261 -21.23 -47.51 13.40
C ALA A 261 -21.25 -46.92 11.99
N LEU A 262 -21.66 -47.67 10.98
CA LEU A 262 -21.78 -47.20 9.59
C LEU A 262 -22.81 -46.06 9.45
N LYS A 263 -23.95 -46.15 10.15
CA LYS A 263 -24.96 -45.06 10.17
C LYS A 263 -24.35 -43.78 10.76
N ARG A 264 -23.60 -43.87 11.86
CA ARG A 264 -22.90 -42.72 12.48
C ARG A 264 -21.85 -42.11 11.57
N ILE A 265 -21.08 -42.90 10.80
CA ILE A 265 -20.11 -42.41 9.81
C ILE A 265 -20.82 -41.66 8.68
N ALA A 266 -21.89 -42.22 8.15
CA ALA A 266 -22.68 -41.58 7.08
C ALA A 266 -23.30 -40.23 7.52
N GLU A 267 -23.84 -40.17 8.76
CA GLU A 267 -24.37 -38.93 9.33
C GLU A 267 -23.31 -37.85 9.54
N LYS A 268 -22.10 -38.24 9.98
CA LYS A 268 -20.96 -37.28 10.12
C LYS A 268 -20.48 -36.78 8.77
N SER A 269 -20.42 -37.66 7.75
CA SER A 269 -20.02 -37.26 6.38
C SER A 269 -21.01 -36.24 5.78
N ASN A 270 -22.34 -36.40 6.04
CA ASN A 270 -23.35 -35.48 5.56
C ASN A 270 -23.42 -34.13 6.32
N LYS A 271 -22.90 -34.04 7.57
CA LYS A 271 -22.88 -32.80 8.37
C LYS A 271 -21.72 -31.88 8.03
N VAL A 272 -20.72 -32.35 7.28
CA VAL A 272 -19.54 -31.58 6.86
C VAL A 272 -19.73 -31.01 5.43
N SER A 273 -20.88 -31.20 4.83
CA SER A 273 -21.38 -30.56 3.62
C SER A 273 -22.13 -29.30 3.97
#